data_d9ead22308373ea644f363618ebea916
#
_entry.id   d9ead22308373ea644f363618ebea916
#
_cell.length_a   1.000
_cell.length_b   1.000
_cell.length_c   1.000
_cell.angle_alpha   90.00
_cell.angle_beta   90.00
_cell.angle_gamma   90.00
#
_symmetry.space_group_name_H-M   'P 1'
#
loop_
_entity.id
_entity.type
_entity.pdbx_description
1 polymer ?
#
loop_
_entity_poly.entity_id
_entity_poly.type
_entity_poly.pdbx_seq_one_letter_code
_entity_poly.pdbx_strand_id
1 'polypeptide(L)'
;VVIVVEGTKEFSDYELFMRGMAVALSTPNENNQIQVWTLGPHKINNFTAAFCNSSENYLKQKGFKVSFSKINEQWLKQNIEHVTYYAYFSLPKEPVSKITIYMGHQEGVETGIFRY
;
A
#
# COMPACT_ATOMS: atom_id res chain seq x y z
N VAL A 1 10.62 5.26 1.90
CA VAL A 1 9.67 4.48 1.10
C VAL A 1 8.25 4.89 1.46
N VAL A 2 7.46 5.19 0.47
CA VAL A 2 6.04 5.49 0.61
C VAL A 2 5.25 4.46 -0.18
N ILE A 3 4.43 3.70 0.51
CA ILE A 3 3.59 2.65 -0.08
C ILE A 3 2.13 3.11 0.02
N VAL A 4 1.47 3.24 -1.13
CA VAL A 4 0.04 3.55 -1.19
C VAL A 4 -0.73 2.24 -1.35
N VAL A 5 -1.79 2.09 -0.57
CA VAL A 5 -2.60 0.86 -0.55
C VAL A 5 -4.04 1.21 -0.88
N GLU A 6 -4.62 0.46 -1.80
CA GLU A 6 -6.03 0.54 -2.16
C GLU A 6 -6.55 -0.87 -2.44
N GLY A 7 -7.84 -1.06 -2.33
CA GLY A 7 -8.45 -2.34 -2.70
C GLY A 7 -9.92 -2.18 -3.01
N THR A 8 -10.55 -3.27 -3.44
CA THR A 8 -11.99 -3.29 -3.67
C THR A 8 -12.73 -3.58 -2.37
N LYS A 9 -14.00 -3.18 -2.32
CA LYS A 9 -14.85 -3.35 -1.15
C LYS A 9 -15.00 -4.81 -0.75
N GLU A 10 -14.99 -5.71 -1.73
CA GLU A 10 -15.23 -7.14 -1.51
C GLU A 10 -13.96 -7.92 -1.14
N PHE A 11 -12.79 -7.32 -1.25
CA PHE A 11 -11.54 -8.00 -0.91
C PHE A 11 -11.48 -8.25 0.60
N SER A 12 -11.21 -9.51 0.99
CA SER A 12 -11.20 -9.90 2.41
C SER A 12 -10.10 -10.90 2.77
N ASP A 13 -9.16 -11.16 1.88
CA ASP A 13 -8.09 -12.14 2.11
C ASP A 13 -6.87 -11.46 2.76
N TYR A 14 -6.80 -11.53 4.08
CA TYR A 14 -5.72 -10.90 4.83
C TYR A 14 -4.35 -11.57 4.56
N GLU A 15 -4.31 -12.88 4.31
CA GLU A 15 -3.04 -13.55 3.96
C GLU A 15 -2.48 -13.01 2.65
N LEU A 16 -3.32 -12.86 1.64
CA LEU A 16 -2.89 -12.27 0.39
C LEU A 16 -2.46 -10.82 0.59
N PHE A 17 -3.18 -10.08 1.45
CA PHE A 17 -2.81 -8.72 1.80
C PHE A 17 -1.40 -8.67 2.40
N MET A 18 -1.08 -9.54 3.36
CA MET A 18 0.24 -9.60 3.97
C MET A 18 1.33 -9.92 2.94
N ARG A 19 1.06 -10.84 2.01
CA ARG A 19 2.01 -11.20 0.96
C ARG A 19 2.28 -10.02 0.03
N GLY A 20 1.23 -9.31 -0.34
CA GLY A 20 1.37 -8.12 -1.18
C GLY A 20 2.18 -7.02 -0.50
N MET A 21 1.94 -6.81 0.79
CA MET A 21 2.70 -5.83 1.56
C MET A 21 4.16 -6.25 1.70
N ALA A 22 4.44 -7.54 1.84
CA ALA A 22 5.82 -8.03 1.87
C ALA A 22 6.54 -7.74 0.56
N VAL A 23 5.86 -7.90 -0.58
CA VAL A 23 6.42 -7.54 -1.89
C VAL A 23 6.71 -6.04 -1.96
N ALA A 24 5.76 -5.21 -1.50
CA ALA A 24 5.95 -3.75 -1.49
C ALA A 24 7.13 -3.33 -0.62
N LEU A 25 7.31 -3.99 0.53
CA LEU A 25 8.42 -3.70 1.45
C LEU A 25 9.77 -4.18 0.94
N SER A 26 9.79 -5.04 -0.08
CA SER A 26 11.04 -5.51 -0.67
C SER A 26 11.68 -4.48 -1.61
N THR A 27 10.98 -3.37 -1.92
CA THR A 27 11.56 -2.29 -2.72
C THR A 27 12.73 -1.65 -1.96
N PRO A 28 13.79 -1.22 -2.70
CA PRO A 28 14.92 -0.57 -2.05
C PRO A 28 14.51 0.66 -1.24
N ASN A 29 15.09 0.80 -0.08
CA ASN A 29 14.75 1.85 0.86
C ASN A 29 16.03 2.58 1.29
N GLU A 30 16.23 3.79 0.79
CA GLU A 30 17.44 4.58 1.04
C GLU A 30 17.41 5.27 2.39
N ASN A 31 16.23 5.46 2.96
CA ASN A 31 16.08 5.98 4.31
C ASN A 31 15.35 4.93 5.16
N ASN A 32 15.52 4.99 6.47
CA ASN A 32 14.95 3.98 7.36
C ASN A 32 13.50 4.29 7.75
N GLN A 33 12.76 4.95 6.87
CA GLN A 33 11.36 5.30 7.11
C GLN A 33 10.45 4.61 6.09
N ILE A 34 9.40 3.97 6.61
CA ILE A 34 8.37 3.34 5.80
C ILE A 34 7.05 4.03 6.13
N GLN A 35 6.47 4.69 5.15
CA GLN A 35 5.16 5.31 5.26
C GLN A 35 4.15 4.51 4.47
N VAL A 36 3.04 4.14 5.10
CA VAL A 36 1.96 3.41 4.42
C VAL A 36 0.73 4.30 4.42
N TRP A 37 0.28 4.65 3.22
CA TRP A 37 -0.89 5.51 3.00
C TRP A 37 -2.01 4.68 2.41
N THR A 38 -3.17 4.65 3.06
CA THR A 38 -4.29 3.86 2.58
C THR A 38 -5.39 4.76 2.02
N LEU A 39 -5.91 4.36 0.86
CA LEU A 39 -7.06 4.98 0.22
C LEU A 39 -8.37 4.30 0.60
N GLY A 40 -8.31 3.17 1.30
CA GLY A 40 -9.51 2.41 1.62
C GLY A 40 -9.83 1.36 0.59
N PRO A 41 -11.01 0.75 0.67
CA PRO A 41 -12.12 1.03 1.58
C PRO A 41 -11.85 0.64 3.04
N HIS A 42 -12.88 0.72 3.87
CA HIS A 42 -12.74 0.53 5.32
C HIS A 42 -12.02 -0.77 5.71
N LYS A 43 -12.34 -1.88 5.06
CA LYS A 43 -11.70 -3.17 5.35
C LYS A 43 -10.19 -3.12 5.03
N ILE A 44 -9.82 -2.46 3.93
CA ILE A 44 -8.41 -2.27 3.57
C ILE A 44 -7.72 -1.37 4.60
N ASN A 45 -8.40 -0.35 5.10
CA ASN A 45 -7.87 0.48 6.18
C ASN A 45 -7.57 -0.36 7.42
N ASN A 46 -8.48 -1.26 7.79
CA ASN A 46 -8.29 -2.15 8.93
C ASN A 46 -7.16 -3.14 8.71
N PHE A 47 -7.05 -3.72 7.54
CA PHE A 47 -5.94 -4.62 7.19
C PHE A 47 -4.60 -3.89 7.24
N THR A 48 -4.55 -2.67 6.72
CA THR A 48 -3.33 -1.86 6.72
C THR A 48 -2.91 -1.53 8.16
N ALA A 49 -3.86 -1.12 9.00
CA ALA A 49 -3.58 -0.83 10.39
C ALA A 49 -3.07 -2.07 11.14
N ALA A 50 -3.72 -3.21 10.93
CA ALA A 50 -3.31 -4.47 11.57
C ALA A 50 -1.92 -4.89 11.13
N PHE A 51 -1.63 -4.77 9.83
CA PHE A 51 -0.31 -5.10 9.30
C PHE A 51 0.77 -4.19 9.89
N CYS A 52 0.54 -2.89 9.93
CA CYS A 52 1.51 -1.95 10.48
C CYS A 52 1.75 -2.19 11.96
N ASN A 53 0.70 -2.46 12.73
CA ASN A 53 0.83 -2.76 14.16
C ASN A 53 1.60 -4.05 14.41
N SER A 54 1.31 -5.11 13.66
CA SER A 54 1.98 -6.40 13.85
C SER A 54 3.43 -6.40 13.37
N SER A 55 3.76 -5.55 12.42
CA SER A 55 5.10 -5.49 11.83
C SER A 55 6.00 -4.45 12.50
N GLU A 56 5.45 -3.55 13.29
CA GLU A 56 6.18 -2.42 13.85
C GLU A 56 7.41 -2.83 14.64
N ASN A 57 7.25 -3.76 15.57
CA ASN A 57 8.35 -4.20 16.42
C ASN A 57 9.45 -4.90 15.62
N TYR A 58 9.07 -5.76 14.68
CA TYR A 58 10.02 -6.46 13.82
C TYR A 58 10.83 -5.47 12.98
N LEU A 59 10.15 -4.50 12.36
CA LEU A 59 10.81 -3.51 11.52
C LEU A 59 11.66 -2.55 12.34
N LYS A 60 11.22 -2.19 13.54
CA LYS A 60 11.98 -1.36 14.46
C LYS A 60 13.31 -2.03 14.86
N GLN A 61 13.29 -3.34 15.11
CA GLN A 61 14.50 -4.09 15.40
C GLN A 61 15.50 -4.09 14.25
N LYS A 62 15.01 -3.93 13.02
CA LYS A 62 15.83 -3.83 11.82
C LYS A 62 16.22 -2.39 11.48
N GLY A 63 15.88 -1.44 12.34
CA GLY A 63 16.22 -0.03 12.16
C GLY A 63 15.21 0.77 11.34
N PHE A 64 14.01 0.26 11.10
CA PHE A 64 12.98 0.94 10.31
C PHE A 64 11.91 1.55 11.21
N LYS A 65 11.45 2.74 10.83
CA LYS A 65 10.30 3.38 11.47
C LYS A 65 9.11 3.31 10.52
N VAL A 66 7.99 2.78 11.01
CA VAL A 66 6.76 2.61 10.22
C VAL A 66 5.73 3.62 10.67
N SER A 67 5.10 4.29 9.71
CA SER A 67 3.96 5.17 9.97
C SER A 67 2.79 4.81 9.04
N PHE A 68 1.58 5.08 9.50
CA PHE A 68 0.35 4.76 8.81
C PHE A 68 -0.56 5.98 8.75
N SER A 69 -1.14 6.25 7.58
CA SER A 69 -2.07 7.36 7.39
C SER A 69 -3.17 6.98 6.43
N LYS A 70 -4.38 7.46 6.70
CA LYS A 70 -5.51 7.39 5.76
C LYS A 70 -5.46 8.65 4.90
N ILE A 71 -5.53 8.47 3.60
CA ILE A 71 -5.48 9.58 2.64
C ILE A 71 -6.67 9.52 1.70
N ASN A 72 -6.88 10.61 0.95
CA ASN A 72 -7.86 10.65 -0.14
C ASN A 72 -7.14 10.84 -1.48
N GLU A 73 -7.90 10.76 -2.57
CA GLU A 73 -7.36 10.87 -3.92
C GLU A 73 -6.70 12.22 -4.18
N GLN A 74 -7.31 13.30 -3.69
CA GLN A 74 -6.77 14.65 -3.87
C GLN A 74 -5.40 14.78 -3.20
N TRP A 75 -5.29 14.29 -1.96
CA TRP A 75 -4.03 14.35 -1.23
C TRP A 75 -2.95 13.50 -1.91
N LEU A 76 -3.34 12.33 -2.43
CA LEU A 76 -2.42 11.47 -3.17
C LEU A 76 -1.84 12.20 -4.38
N LYS A 77 -2.68 12.85 -5.18
CA LYS A 77 -2.23 13.56 -6.37
C LYS A 77 -1.31 14.74 -6.03
N GLN A 78 -1.57 15.41 -4.91
CA GLN A 78 -0.72 16.51 -4.45
C GLN A 78 0.64 16.04 -3.93
N ASN A 79 0.75 14.77 -3.55
CA ASN A 79 1.98 14.21 -2.95
C ASN A 79 2.53 13.03 -3.76
N ILE A 80 2.19 12.97 -5.04
CA ILE A 80 2.54 11.84 -5.91
C ILE A 80 4.05 11.64 -6.03
N GLU A 81 4.84 12.69 -5.95
CA GLU A 81 6.29 12.64 -6.08
C GLU A 81 6.98 11.83 -4.96
N HIS A 82 6.29 11.65 -3.84
CA HIS A 82 6.82 10.91 -2.70
C HIS A 82 6.52 9.42 -2.77
N VAL A 83 5.60 9.00 -3.64
CA VAL A 83 5.13 7.61 -3.71
C VAL A 83 6.16 6.74 -4.43
N THR A 84 6.53 5.62 -3.83
CA THR A 84 7.47 4.67 -4.42
C THR A 84 6.80 3.38 -4.87
N TYR A 85 5.70 2.98 -4.23
CA TYR A 85 4.99 1.74 -4.55
C TYR A 85 3.49 1.93 -4.35
N TYR A 86 2.71 1.38 -5.28
CA TYR A 86 1.25 1.37 -5.20
C TYR A 86 0.76 -0.08 -5.23
N ALA A 87 0.06 -0.52 -4.18
CA ALA A 87 -0.44 -1.88 -4.04
C ALA A 87 -1.97 -1.88 -4.11
N TYR A 88 -2.53 -2.63 -5.04
CA TYR A 88 -3.97 -2.75 -5.25
C TYR A 88 -4.42 -4.18 -5.02
N PHE A 89 -5.46 -4.35 -4.20
CA PHE A 89 -5.99 -5.66 -3.81
C PHE A 89 -7.43 -5.81 -4.29
N SER A 90 -7.69 -6.88 -5.04
CA SER A 90 -9.02 -7.12 -5.60
C SER A 90 -9.32 -8.61 -5.71
N LEU A 91 -10.60 -8.92 -5.95
CA LEU A 91 -11.01 -10.26 -6.37
C LEU A 91 -10.65 -10.48 -7.84
N PRO A 92 -10.53 -11.75 -8.27
CA PRO A 92 -10.32 -12.05 -9.69
C PRO A 92 -11.45 -11.46 -10.53
N LYS A 93 -11.12 -10.96 -11.72
CA LYS A 93 -12.06 -10.42 -12.70
C LYS A 93 -12.70 -9.08 -12.33
N GLU A 94 -12.38 -8.49 -11.19
CA GLU A 94 -12.81 -7.13 -10.91
C GLU A 94 -11.96 -6.14 -11.72
N PRO A 95 -12.59 -5.09 -12.28
CA PRO A 95 -11.80 -4.07 -12.98
C PRO A 95 -10.92 -3.31 -12.00
N VAL A 96 -9.77 -2.85 -12.47
CA VAL A 96 -8.91 -2.00 -11.64
C VAL A 96 -9.55 -0.61 -11.49
N SER A 97 -9.26 0.06 -10.39
CA SER A 97 -9.79 1.40 -10.13
C SER A 97 -9.18 2.44 -11.07
N LYS A 98 -9.83 3.60 -11.19
CA LYS A 98 -9.29 4.72 -11.94
C LYS A 98 -7.97 5.19 -11.36
N ILE A 99 -7.83 5.14 -10.04
CA ILE A 99 -6.59 5.50 -9.35
C ILE A 99 -5.48 4.52 -9.74
N THR A 100 -5.79 3.22 -9.82
CA THR A 100 -4.80 2.21 -10.23
C THR A 100 -4.27 2.52 -11.63
N ILE A 101 -5.14 2.87 -12.56
CA ILE A 101 -4.74 3.24 -13.92
C ILE A 101 -3.84 4.48 -13.89
N TYR A 102 -4.25 5.50 -13.13
CA TYR A 102 -3.49 6.73 -12.99
C TYR A 102 -2.09 6.45 -12.43
N MET A 103 -2.00 5.62 -11.38
CA MET A 103 -0.72 5.30 -10.75
C MET A 103 0.20 4.50 -11.67
N GLY A 104 -0.38 3.65 -12.53
CA GLY A 104 0.40 2.88 -13.49
C GLY A 104 1.10 3.72 -14.54
N HIS A 105 0.65 4.97 -14.74
CA HIS A 105 1.25 5.90 -15.68
C HIS A 105 2.26 6.86 -15.03
N GLN A 106 2.46 6.78 -13.72
CA GLN A 106 3.38 7.68 -13.03
C GLN A 106 4.80 7.14 -13.07
N GLU A 107 5.76 7.99 -13.43
CA GLU A 107 7.17 7.64 -13.40
C GLU A 107 7.64 7.49 -11.96
N GLY A 108 8.53 6.53 -11.73
CA GLY A 108 9.12 6.30 -10.41
C GLY A 108 8.21 5.57 -9.43
N VAL A 109 7.00 5.17 -9.84
CA VAL A 109 6.08 4.40 -9.00
C VAL A 109 6.01 2.97 -9.53
N GLU A 110 6.36 2.01 -8.68
CA GLU A 110 6.16 0.60 -8.97
C GLU A 110 4.73 0.22 -8.55
N THR A 111 4.04 -0.56 -9.38
CA THR A 111 2.65 -0.93 -9.13
C THR A 111 2.51 -2.45 -9.02
N GLY A 112 1.86 -2.91 -7.96
CA GLY A 112 1.50 -4.30 -7.77
C GLY A 112 -0.01 -4.48 -7.71
N ILE A 113 -0.54 -5.44 -8.46
CA ILE A 113 -1.95 -5.79 -8.43
C ILE A 113 -2.06 -7.21 -7.91
N PHE A 114 -2.73 -7.39 -6.78
CA PHE A 114 -2.82 -8.67 -6.08
C PHE A 114 -4.27 -9.16 -6.11
N ARG A 115 -4.48 -10.33 -6.73
CA ARG A 115 -5.81 -10.90 -6.98
C ARG A 115 -5.81 -12.40 -6.71
N TYR A 116 -6.80 -12.83 -5.96
CA TYR A 116 -7.15 -14.24 -5.81
C TYR A 116 -8.62 -14.40 -5.51
#